data_95fc53e691ca94b16804205b3c7f9d27
#
_entry.id   95fc53e691ca94b16804205b3c7f9d27
#
_cell.length_a   1.000
_cell.length_b   1.000
_cell.length_c   1.000
_cell.angle_alpha   90.00
_cell.angle_beta   90.00
_cell.angle_gamma   90.00
#
_symmetry.space_group_name_H-M   'P 1'
#
loop_
_entity.id
_entity.type
_entity.pdbx_description
1 polymer ?
#
loop_
_entity_poly.entity_id
_entity_poly.type
_entity_poly.pdbx_seq_one_letter_code
_entity_poly.pdbx_strand_id
1 'polypeptide(L)'
;NDPTSKALLRLRDYMIKSKAEQEKRRIEEEQRNWVAHGLAQFGEILRKSNDNLEELSYEITRYLVSYLKVNQGGVYLLNETKNGEKYFELTACIAFDRRKYADKIINWSEGLIGRCGLEKETILLTDVPDNYINITSGLGEANPGTILIVPLKTNDELYGVIELAAFQVLQPFEVELVEKSAESIASTIATVKTNIQTNKLLRETQIQAEKMSQQEEELRQN
;
A
#
# COMPACT_ATOMS: atom_id res chain seq x y z
N ASN A 1 43.93 -37.39 -24.96
CA ASN A 1 42.54 -37.29 -25.40
C ASN A 1 41.78 -38.59 -25.09
N ASP A 2 41.70 -38.91 -23.78
CA ASP A 2 41.00 -40.11 -23.34
C ASP A 2 39.46 -39.86 -23.35
N PRO A 3 38.68 -40.73 -24.04
CA PRO A 3 37.22 -40.64 -24.10
C PRO A 3 36.54 -40.60 -22.72
N THR A 4 37.11 -41.33 -21.77
CA THR A 4 36.64 -41.37 -20.36
C THR A 4 36.77 -40.02 -19.65
N SER A 5 37.89 -39.32 -19.87
CA SER A 5 38.11 -37.99 -19.34
C SER A 5 37.11 -36.96 -19.87
N LYS A 6 36.77 -37.04 -21.17
CA LYS A 6 35.73 -36.20 -21.79
C LYS A 6 34.35 -36.51 -21.25
N ALA A 7 34.02 -37.77 -21.02
CA ALA A 7 32.74 -38.18 -20.42
C ALA A 7 32.58 -37.68 -18.99
N LEU A 8 33.63 -37.76 -18.17
CA LEU A 8 33.66 -37.26 -16.80
C LEU A 8 33.47 -35.74 -16.74
N LEU A 9 34.14 -34.99 -17.64
CA LEU A 9 33.96 -33.55 -17.72
C LEU A 9 32.51 -33.15 -18.08
N ARG A 10 31.90 -33.84 -19.08
CA ARG A 10 30.50 -33.61 -19.42
C ARG A 10 29.54 -33.93 -18.27
N LEU A 11 29.78 -35.03 -17.56
CA LEU A 11 28.98 -35.40 -16.41
C LEU A 11 29.09 -34.35 -15.30
N ARG A 12 30.32 -33.87 -15.01
CA ARG A 12 30.55 -32.82 -14.05
C ARG A 12 29.80 -31.53 -14.45
N ASP A 13 29.93 -31.10 -15.71
CA ASP A 13 29.27 -29.88 -16.20
C ASP A 13 27.75 -30.02 -16.14
N TYR A 14 27.22 -31.20 -16.47
CA TYR A 14 25.79 -31.49 -16.32
C TYR A 14 25.34 -31.42 -14.85
N MET A 15 26.11 -31.99 -13.91
CA MET A 15 25.80 -31.94 -12.47
C MET A 15 25.85 -30.53 -11.92
N ILE A 16 26.83 -29.71 -12.33
CA ILE A 16 26.94 -28.30 -11.95
C ILE A 16 25.71 -27.54 -12.44
N LYS A 17 25.35 -27.71 -13.71
CA LYS A 17 24.17 -27.05 -14.30
C LYS A 17 22.87 -27.48 -13.62
N SER A 18 22.70 -28.79 -13.39
CA SER A 18 21.52 -29.33 -12.70
C SER A 18 21.38 -28.80 -11.27
N LYS A 19 22.48 -28.72 -10.52
CA LYS A 19 22.48 -28.13 -9.17
C LYS A 19 22.14 -26.65 -9.20
N ALA A 20 22.66 -25.88 -10.15
CA ALA A 20 22.35 -24.47 -10.28
C ALA A 20 20.87 -24.24 -10.64
N GLU A 21 20.30 -25.09 -11.51
CA GLU A 21 18.87 -25.05 -11.84
C GLU A 21 17.99 -25.41 -10.66
N GLN A 22 18.37 -26.42 -9.87
CA GLN A 22 17.65 -26.81 -8.64
C GLN A 22 17.67 -25.68 -7.61
N GLU A 23 18.83 -25.06 -7.40
CA GLU A 23 18.97 -23.95 -6.45
C GLU A 23 18.14 -22.74 -6.88
N LYS A 24 18.16 -22.42 -8.17
CA LYS A 24 17.32 -21.35 -8.73
C LYS A 24 15.83 -21.61 -8.47
N ARG A 25 15.35 -22.82 -8.75
CA ARG A 25 13.95 -23.22 -8.51
C ARG A 25 13.59 -23.14 -7.03
N ARG A 26 14.50 -23.55 -6.14
CA ARG A 26 14.29 -23.47 -4.69
C ARG A 26 14.11 -22.03 -4.24
N ILE A 27 14.97 -21.12 -4.71
CA ILE A 27 14.88 -19.69 -4.38
C ILE A 27 13.56 -19.11 -4.92
N GLU A 28 13.19 -19.39 -6.16
CA GLU A 28 11.94 -18.90 -6.75
C GLU A 28 10.70 -19.43 -6.00
N GLU A 29 10.75 -20.67 -5.50
CA GLU A 29 9.68 -21.26 -4.70
C GLU A 29 9.59 -20.61 -3.31
N GLU A 30 10.72 -20.37 -2.66
CA GLU A 30 10.78 -19.67 -1.37
C GLU A 30 10.22 -18.23 -1.50
N GLN A 31 10.57 -17.52 -2.56
CA GLN A 31 10.03 -16.17 -2.83
C GLN A 31 8.52 -16.18 -3.05
N ARG A 32 8.02 -17.12 -3.86
CA ARG A 32 6.57 -17.29 -4.08
C ARG A 32 5.82 -17.63 -2.79
N ASN A 33 6.37 -18.52 -1.97
CA ASN A 33 5.77 -18.89 -0.69
C ASN A 33 5.77 -17.71 0.28
N TRP A 34 6.82 -16.89 0.29
CA TRP A 34 6.91 -15.70 1.09
C TRP A 34 5.83 -14.68 0.67
N VAL A 35 5.67 -14.41 -0.63
CA VAL A 35 4.60 -13.53 -1.15
C VAL A 35 3.22 -14.07 -0.78
N ALA A 36 2.96 -15.36 -1.00
CA ALA A 36 1.67 -15.98 -0.68
C ALA A 36 1.33 -15.89 0.82
N HIS A 37 2.33 -16.12 1.69
CA HIS A 37 2.17 -16.00 3.13
C HIS A 37 1.87 -14.55 3.54
N GLY A 38 2.59 -13.59 2.97
CA GLY A 38 2.34 -12.15 3.19
C GLY A 38 0.93 -11.75 2.80
N LEU A 39 0.47 -12.15 1.62
CA LEU A 39 -0.89 -11.85 1.16
C LEU A 39 -1.97 -12.49 2.04
N ALA A 40 -1.75 -13.71 2.53
CA ALA A 40 -2.70 -14.39 3.41
C ALA A 40 -2.85 -13.66 4.75
N GLN A 41 -1.74 -13.28 5.39
CA GLN A 41 -1.77 -12.50 6.63
C GLN A 41 -2.39 -11.12 6.42
N PHE A 42 -2.09 -10.49 5.30
CA PHE A 42 -2.63 -9.19 4.95
C PHE A 42 -4.16 -9.22 4.79
N GLY A 43 -4.69 -10.27 4.15
CA GLY A 43 -6.13 -10.47 4.02
C GLY A 43 -6.88 -10.56 5.34
N GLU A 44 -6.23 -11.01 6.42
CA GLU A 44 -6.82 -11.01 7.76
C GLU A 44 -6.91 -9.61 8.37
N ILE A 45 -5.93 -8.76 8.10
CA ILE A 45 -5.93 -7.35 8.55
C ILE A 45 -7.08 -6.60 7.89
N LEU A 46 -7.24 -6.75 6.58
CA LEU A 46 -8.30 -6.08 5.83
C LEU A 46 -9.70 -6.47 6.29
N ARG A 47 -9.90 -7.71 6.75
CA ARG A 47 -11.21 -8.18 7.25
C ARG A 47 -11.60 -7.60 8.62
N LYS A 48 -10.64 -7.15 9.42
CA LYS A 48 -10.91 -6.64 10.78
C LYS A 48 -11.32 -5.17 10.83
N SER A 49 -11.00 -4.39 9.80
CA SER A 49 -11.15 -2.92 9.81
C SER A 49 -12.32 -2.50 8.94
N ASN A 50 -13.53 -2.41 9.54
CA ASN A 50 -14.75 -2.20 8.73
C ASN A 50 -15.30 -0.77 8.70
N ASP A 51 -14.93 0.12 9.66
CA ASP A 51 -15.65 1.40 9.84
C ASP A 51 -14.74 2.65 9.97
N ASN A 52 -13.42 2.48 10.01
CA ASN A 52 -12.49 3.58 10.22
C ASN A 52 -11.32 3.55 9.23
N LEU A 53 -11.32 4.49 8.29
CA LEU A 53 -10.27 4.60 7.26
C LEU A 53 -8.89 4.93 7.83
N GLU A 54 -8.82 5.70 8.91
CA GLU A 54 -7.54 6.06 9.54
C GLU A 54 -6.90 4.84 10.19
N GLU A 55 -7.68 4.07 10.94
CA GLU A 55 -7.20 2.84 11.58
C GLU A 55 -6.83 1.78 10.55
N LEU A 56 -7.65 1.60 9.52
CA LEU A 56 -7.36 0.71 8.40
C LEU A 56 -6.04 1.11 7.72
N SER A 57 -5.86 2.39 7.38
CA SER A 57 -4.63 2.89 6.76
C SER A 57 -3.41 2.68 7.64
N TYR A 58 -3.56 2.86 8.95
CA TYR A 58 -2.50 2.62 9.93
C TYR A 58 -2.10 1.14 9.99
N GLU A 59 -3.05 0.22 10.09
CA GLU A 59 -2.78 -1.22 10.14
C GLU A 59 -2.14 -1.73 8.82
N ILE A 60 -2.60 -1.22 7.67
CA ILE A 60 -1.99 -1.48 6.37
C ILE A 60 -0.52 -1.04 6.37
N THR A 61 -0.26 0.21 6.76
CA THR A 61 1.09 0.78 6.76
C THR A 61 2.00 0.01 7.72
N ARG A 62 1.50 -0.28 8.93
CA ARG A 62 2.23 -1.03 9.95
C ARG A 62 2.63 -2.41 9.47
N TYR A 63 1.70 -3.12 8.83
CA TYR A 63 1.97 -4.44 8.30
C TYR A 63 3.03 -4.40 7.20
N LEU A 64 2.87 -3.53 6.20
CA LEU A 64 3.82 -3.43 5.09
C LEU A 64 5.22 -3.02 5.57
N VAL A 65 5.31 -2.03 6.44
CA VAL A 65 6.60 -1.59 7.01
C VAL A 65 7.29 -2.75 7.76
N SER A 66 6.55 -3.47 8.60
CA SER A 66 7.09 -4.59 9.39
C SER A 66 7.44 -5.81 8.54
N TYR A 67 6.58 -6.21 7.61
CA TYR A 67 6.76 -7.41 6.79
C TYR A 67 7.91 -7.27 5.79
N LEU A 68 7.99 -6.11 5.12
CA LEU A 68 9.05 -5.78 4.17
C LEU A 68 10.33 -5.30 4.86
N LYS A 69 10.29 -5.02 6.18
CA LYS A 69 11.39 -4.43 6.95
C LYS A 69 11.90 -3.11 6.35
N VAL A 70 10.97 -2.31 5.82
CA VAL A 70 11.27 -0.97 5.32
C VAL A 70 11.29 0.03 6.48
N ASN A 71 11.90 1.18 6.28
CA ASN A 71 12.16 2.14 7.35
C ASN A 71 11.00 3.11 7.58
N GLN A 72 10.23 3.38 6.54
CA GLN A 72 9.13 4.32 6.56
C GLN A 72 8.05 3.91 5.57
N GLY A 73 6.79 4.20 5.91
CA GLY A 73 5.66 4.01 5.01
C GLY A 73 4.54 5.00 5.29
N GLY A 74 3.75 5.31 4.28
CA GLY A 74 2.58 6.16 4.36
C GLY A 74 1.49 5.75 3.39
N VAL A 75 0.25 5.95 3.81
CA VAL A 75 -0.94 5.80 2.97
C VAL A 75 -1.56 7.16 2.77
N TYR A 76 -1.73 7.52 1.52
CA TYR A 76 -2.38 8.74 1.06
C TYR A 76 -3.72 8.38 0.43
N LEU A 77 -4.82 8.84 1.01
CA LEU A 77 -6.16 8.64 0.45
C LEU A 77 -6.51 9.76 -0.51
N LEU A 78 -7.12 9.39 -1.63
CA LEU A 78 -7.66 10.35 -2.58
C LEU A 78 -8.99 10.88 -2.06
N ASN A 79 -9.06 12.20 -1.96
CA ASN A 79 -10.23 12.96 -1.56
C ASN A 79 -10.56 14.02 -2.61
N GLU A 80 -11.75 14.60 -2.48
CA GLU A 80 -12.25 15.65 -3.38
C GLU A 80 -12.85 16.79 -2.55
N THR A 81 -12.52 18.02 -2.91
CA THR A 81 -13.10 19.22 -2.30
C THR A 81 -14.56 19.40 -2.75
N LYS A 82 -15.30 20.29 -2.09
CA LYS A 82 -16.66 20.65 -2.51
C LYS A 82 -16.73 21.21 -3.93
N ASN A 83 -15.63 21.70 -4.46
CA ASN A 83 -15.52 22.29 -5.80
C ASN A 83 -15.09 21.26 -6.86
N GLY A 84 -14.91 20.00 -6.49
CA GLY A 84 -14.49 18.94 -7.40
C GLY A 84 -12.97 18.83 -7.60
N GLU A 85 -12.16 19.54 -6.82
CA GLU A 85 -10.71 19.46 -6.90
C GLU A 85 -10.20 18.26 -6.11
N LYS A 86 -9.39 17.42 -6.74
CA LYS A 86 -8.80 16.23 -6.13
C LYS A 86 -7.53 16.55 -5.38
N TYR A 87 -7.31 15.87 -4.26
CA TYR A 87 -6.09 15.95 -3.48
C TYR A 87 -5.83 14.64 -2.74
N PHE A 88 -4.58 14.44 -2.35
CA PHE A 88 -4.18 13.31 -1.50
C PHE A 88 -3.98 13.78 -0.07
N GLU A 89 -4.55 13.04 0.88
CA GLU A 89 -4.41 13.28 2.31
C GLU A 89 -3.63 12.13 2.94
N LEU A 90 -2.56 12.43 3.65
CA LEU A 90 -1.79 11.45 4.40
C LEU A 90 -2.61 10.96 5.59
N THR A 91 -3.18 9.76 5.47
CA THR A 91 -4.07 9.19 6.49
C THR A 91 -3.30 8.38 7.53
N ALA A 92 -2.18 7.78 7.15
CA ALA A 92 -1.31 7.06 8.06
C ALA A 92 0.15 7.21 7.65
N CYS A 93 1.02 7.33 8.63
CA CYS A 93 2.46 7.35 8.45
C CYS A 93 3.16 6.61 9.59
N ILE A 94 4.09 5.73 9.24
CA ILE A 94 4.97 5.06 10.19
C ILE A 94 6.41 5.32 9.79
N ALA A 95 7.21 5.70 10.76
CA ALA A 95 8.65 5.82 10.61
C ALA A 95 9.31 5.34 11.89
N PHE A 96 10.33 4.46 11.79
CA PHE A 96 11.05 3.86 12.93
C PHE A 96 10.09 3.18 13.93
N ASP A 97 9.18 2.33 13.42
CA ASP A 97 8.18 1.60 14.21
C ASP A 97 7.25 2.46 15.08
N ARG A 98 7.16 3.76 14.77
CA ARG A 98 6.29 4.71 15.48
C ARG A 98 5.29 5.35 14.54
N ARG A 99 4.04 5.43 14.99
CA ARG A 99 3.00 6.23 14.32
C ARG A 99 3.44 7.70 14.33
N LYS A 100 3.47 8.31 13.15
CA LYS A 100 3.65 9.76 13.02
C LYS A 100 2.32 10.40 12.68
N TYR A 101 1.98 11.45 13.41
CA TYR A 101 0.84 12.30 13.07
C TYR A 101 1.40 13.45 12.23
N ALA A 102 1.05 13.46 10.96
CA ALA A 102 1.45 14.52 10.05
C ALA A 102 0.25 14.85 9.15
N ASP A 103 -0.27 16.05 9.32
CA ASP A 103 -1.27 16.59 8.41
C ASP A 103 -0.55 17.02 7.14
N LYS A 104 -0.51 16.14 6.15
CA LYS A 104 0.09 16.43 4.85
C LYS A 104 -0.95 16.26 3.76
N ILE A 105 -1.21 17.34 3.07
CA ILE A 105 -2.04 17.39 1.87
C ILE A 105 -1.11 17.57 0.67
N ILE A 106 -1.33 16.77 -0.36
CA ILE A 106 -0.61 16.86 -1.63
C ILE A 106 -1.67 17.12 -2.72
N ASN A 107 -1.46 18.15 -3.51
CA ASN A 107 -2.38 18.47 -4.59
C ASN A 107 -2.33 17.37 -5.68
N TRP A 108 -3.42 17.28 -6.43
CA TRP A 108 -3.49 16.41 -7.60
C TRP A 108 -2.35 16.74 -8.58
N SER A 109 -1.63 15.70 -9.03
CA SER A 109 -0.44 15.81 -9.89
C SER A 109 0.83 16.41 -9.25
N GLU A 110 0.85 16.72 -7.96
CA GLU A 110 2.03 17.23 -7.27
C GLU A 110 2.98 16.12 -6.83
N GLY A 111 4.25 16.25 -7.19
CA GLY A 111 5.32 15.32 -6.80
C GLY A 111 5.12 13.89 -7.34
N LEU A 112 5.83 12.93 -6.75
CA LEU A 112 5.73 11.52 -7.17
C LEU A 112 4.40 10.88 -6.76
N ILE A 113 3.81 11.28 -5.66
CA ILE A 113 2.49 10.81 -5.20
C ILE A 113 1.42 11.19 -6.21
N GLY A 114 1.37 12.49 -6.60
CA GLY A 114 0.42 12.96 -7.59
C GLY A 114 0.64 12.34 -8.96
N ARG A 115 1.91 12.15 -9.37
CA ARG A 115 2.26 11.48 -10.61
C ARG A 115 1.80 10.02 -10.63
N CYS A 116 2.09 9.25 -9.58
CA CYS A 116 1.62 7.87 -9.43
C CYS A 116 0.10 7.78 -9.51
N GLY A 117 -0.62 8.71 -8.87
CA GLY A 117 -2.08 8.77 -8.93
C GLY A 117 -2.61 9.09 -10.33
N LEU A 118 -1.95 9.97 -11.08
CA LEU A 118 -2.35 10.37 -12.42
C LEU A 118 -2.10 9.26 -13.45
N GLU A 119 -0.90 8.66 -13.42
CA GLU A 119 -0.49 7.59 -14.34
C GLU A 119 -1.10 6.24 -13.95
N LYS A 120 -1.49 6.07 -12.67
CA LYS A 120 -1.99 4.82 -12.08
C LYS A 120 -1.01 3.66 -12.26
N GLU A 121 0.28 3.96 -12.22
CA GLU A 121 1.38 3.01 -12.37
C GLU A 121 2.30 3.06 -11.16
N THR A 122 2.92 1.92 -10.85
CA THR A 122 3.92 1.81 -9.78
C THR A 122 5.17 2.60 -10.13
N ILE A 123 5.68 3.37 -9.19
CA ILE A 123 6.96 4.07 -9.29
C ILE A 123 7.95 3.40 -8.34
N LEU A 124 9.04 2.87 -8.88
CA LEU A 124 10.17 2.33 -8.11
C LEU A 124 11.42 3.17 -8.42
N LEU A 125 11.95 3.82 -7.40
CA LEU A 125 13.22 4.57 -7.49
C LEU A 125 14.28 3.85 -6.66
N THR A 126 15.39 3.51 -7.28
CA THR A 126 16.58 2.93 -6.63
C THR A 126 17.76 3.89 -6.59
N ASP A 127 17.64 5.02 -7.25
CA ASP A 127 18.54 6.17 -7.19
C ASP A 127 17.69 7.39 -6.79
N VAL A 128 17.59 7.59 -5.47
CA VAL A 128 16.71 8.61 -4.91
C VAL A 128 17.43 9.95 -4.90
N PRO A 129 16.85 11.00 -5.54
CA PRO A 129 17.46 12.32 -5.53
C PRO A 129 17.64 12.87 -4.12
N ASP A 130 18.76 13.55 -3.88
CA ASP A 130 18.99 14.28 -2.64
C ASP A 130 17.84 15.26 -2.37
N ASN A 131 17.35 15.28 -1.14
CA ASN A 131 16.25 16.14 -0.69
C ASN A 131 14.83 15.76 -1.14
N TYR A 132 14.59 14.58 -1.73
CA TYR A 132 13.21 14.14 -1.99
C TYR A 132 12.51 13.78 -0.67
N ILE A 133 13.09 12.89 0.09
CA ILE A 133 12.65 12.50 1.43
C ILE A 133 13.86 12.10 2.26
N ASN A 134 13.92 12.54 3.51
CA ASN A 134 14.96 12.11 4.44
C ASN A 134 14.38 11.18 5.49
N ILE A 135 15.02 10.04 5.69
CA ILE A 135 14.73 9.18 6.83
C ILE A 135 15.54 9.71 8.02
N THR A 136 14.83 10.38 8.95
CA THR A 136 15.44 11.06 10.10
C THR A 136 15.39 10.17 11.33
N SER A 137 16.51 9.95 12.00
CA SER A 137 16.62 9.31 13.30
C SER A 137 17.18 10.28 14.35
N GLY A 138 17.15 9.90 15.63
CA GLY A 138 17.79 10.69 16.69
C GLY A 138 19.32 10.83 16.54
N LEU A 139 19.93 10.08 15.61
CA LEU A 139 21.38 10.05 15.37
C LEU A 139 21.77 10.68 14.02
N GLY A 140 20.80 11.14 13.21
CA GLY A 140 21.08 11.77 11.92
C GLY A 140 19.98 11.55 10.89
N GLU A 141 20.22 12.08 9.70
CA GLU A 141 19.38 11.95 8.51
C GLU A 141 20.15 11.20 7.43
N ALA A 142 19.45 10.35 6.70
CA ALA A 142 20.03 9.66 5.56
C ALA A 142 18.98 9.54 4.44
N ASN A 143 19.45 9.61 3.20
CA ASN A 143 18.60 9.38 2.04
C ASN A 143 18.22 7.90 1.96
N PRO A 144 16.98 7.57 1.61
CA PRO A 144 16.60 6.19 1.32
C PRO A 144 17.35 5.66 0.08
N GLY A 145 17.66 4.39 0.09
CA GLY A 145 18.19 3.68 -1.09
C GLY A 145 17.08 3.28 -2.08
N THR A 146 15.83 3.22 -1.61
CA THR A 146 14.68 2.87 -2.44
C THR A 146 13.44 3.63 -1.98
N ILE A 147 12.67 4.11 -2.97
CA ILE A 147 11.30 4.57 -2.78
C ILE A 147 10.40 3.75 -3.71
N LEU A 148 9.37 3.16 -3.12
CA LEU A 148 8.32 2.45 -3.83
C LEU A 148 6.99 3.18 -3.61
N ILE A 149 6.33 3.55 -4.70
CA ILE A 149 5.01 4.20 -4.67
C ILE A 149 4.06 3.37 -5.52
N VAL A 150 2.96 2.90 -4.91
CA VAL A 150 2.01 2.00 -5.56
C VAL A 150 0.61 2.60 -5.50
N PRO A 151 -0.10 2.68 -6.65
CA PRO A 151 -1.46 3.19 -6.69
C PRO A 151 -2.45 2.17 -6.12
N LEU A 152 -3.35 2.65 -5.26
CA LEU A 152 -4.48 1.89 -4.73
C LEU A 152 -5.66 2.04 -5.67
N LYS A 153 -5.81 1.11 -6.61
CA LYS A 153 -6.86 1.14 -7.62
C LYS A 153 -7.59 -0.19 -7.74
N THR A 154 -8.87 -0.12 -8.06
CA THR A 154 -9.69 -1.26 -8.48
C THR A 154 -10.65 -0.81 -9.56
N ASN A 155 -10.87 -1.65 -10.59
CA ASN A 155 -11.71 -1.30 -11.76
C ASN A 155 -11.35 0.06 -12.38
N ASP A 156 -10.07 0.38 -12.46
CA ASP A 156 -9.54 1.66 -12.98
C ASP A 156 -9.86 2.90 -12.15
N GLU A 157 -10.55 2.75 -11.02
CA GLU A 157 -10.81 3.81 -10.05
C GLU A 157 -9.69 3.86 -9.00
N LEU A 158 -9.17 5.07 -8.79
CA LEU A 158 -8.09 5.33 -7.83
C LEU A 158 -8.69 5.75 -6.48
N TYR A 159 -8.22 5.13 -5.40
CA TYR A 159 -8.64 5.42 -4.03
C TYR A 159 -7.54 6.06 -3.18
N GLY A 160 -6.29 5.92 -3.62
CA GLY A 160 -5.14 6.47 -2.91
C GLY A 160 -3.82 5.97 -3.47
N VAL A 161 -2.77 6.17 -2.70
CA VAL A 161 -1.40 5.78 -3.03
C VAL A 161 -0.70 5.31 -1.74
N ILE A 162 0.15 4.28 -1.85
CA ILE A 162 1.07 3.88 -0.79
C ILE A 162 2.47 4.30 -1.17
N GLU A 163 3.20 4.92 -0.25
CA GLU A 163 4.61 5.23 -0.35
C GLU A 163 5.40 4.46 0.70
N LEU A 164 6.44 3.77 0.28
CA LEU A 164 7.38 3.04 1.15
C LEU A 164 8.81 3.50 0.86
N ALA A 165 9.58 3.73 1.91
CA ALA A 165 10.98 4.13 1.81
C ALA A 165 11.87 3.20 2.64
N ALA A 166 12.98 2.74 2.03
CA ALA A 166 13.92 1.83 2.65
C ALA A 166 15.36 2.23 2.35
N PHE A 167 16.30 1.91 3.25
CA PHE A 167 17.73 2.02 2.97
C PHE A 167 18.22 0.94 2.02
N GLN A 168 17.61 -0.24 2.07
CA GLN A 168 17.89 -1.37 1.19
C GLN A 168 17.17 -1.25 -0.15
N VAL A 169 17.70 -1.89 -1.17
CA VAL A 169 17.02 -2.04 -2.46
C VAL A 169 15.98 -3.15 -2.33
N LEU A 170 14.71 -2.82 -2.60
CA LEU A 170 13.64 -3.80 -2.62
C LEU A 170 13.78 -4.76 -3.80
N GLN A 171 13.59 -6.05 -3.49
CA GLN A 171 13.65 -7.09 -4.50
C GLN A 171 12.35 -7.16 -5.31
N PRO A 172 12.37 -7.70 -6.55
CA PRO A 172 11.16 -7.76 -7.38
C PRO A 172 9.97 -8.46 -6.72
N PHE A 173 10.19 -9.53 -5.94
CA PHE A 173 9.12 -10.24 -5.25
C PHE A 173 8.52 -9.45 -4.06
N GLU A 174 9.31 -8.53 -3.46
CA GLU A 174 8.83 -7.62 -2.43
C GLU A 174 7.93 -6.53 -3.03
N VAL A 175 8.32 -5.99 -4.19
CA VAL A 175 7.48 -5.05 -4.96
C VAL A 175 6.18 -5.74 -5.39
N GLU A 176 6.26 -6.97 -5.91
CA GLU A 176 5.09 -7.78 -6.30
C GLU A 176 4.10 -7.96 -5.14
N LEU A 177 4.58 -8.19 -3.92
CA LEU A 177 3.72 -8.27 -2.74
C LEU A 177 2.90 -6.99 -2.54
N VAL A 178 3.53 -5.83 -2.63
CA VAL A 178 2.85 -4.54 -2.44
C VAL A 178 1.83 -4.30 -3.55
N GLU A 179 2.20 -4.55 -4.81
CA GLU A 179 1.31 -4.39 -5.96
C GLU A 179 0.08 -5.29 -5.88
N LYS A 180 0.26 -6.57 -5.53
CA LYS A 180 -0.86 -7.51 -5.33
C LYS A 180 -1.72 -7.15 -4.13
N SER A 181 -1.15 -6.59 -3.09
CA SER A 181 -1.90 -6.10 -1.94
C SER A 181 -2.72 -4.85 -2.28
N ALA A 182 -2.21 -4.00 -3.18
CA ALA A 182 -2.80 -2.70 -3.49
C ALA A 182 -4.24 -2.79 -4.02
N GLU A 183 -4.56 -3.80 -4.83
CA GLU A 183 -5.91 -4.02 -5.33
C GLU A 183 -6.88 -4.39 -4.20
N SER A 184 -6.47 -5.28 -3.32
CA SER A 184 -7.27 -5.69 -2.15
C SER A 184 -7.47 -4.53 -1.17
N ILE A 185 -6.44 -3.70 -0.97
CA ILE A 185 -6.51 -2.47 -0.18
C ILE A 185 -7.52 -1.51 -0.80
N ALA A 186 -7.41 -1.23 -2.10
CA ALA A 186 -8.31 -0.34 -2.82
C ALA A 186 -9.76 -0.78 -2.70
N SER A 187 -10.03 -2.07 -2.90
CA SER A 187 -11.37 -2.65 -2.76
C SER A 187 -11.92 -2.50 -1.33
N THR A 188 -11.08 -2.71 -0.31
CA THR A 188 -11.49 -2.53 1.09
C THR A 188 -11.76 -1.07 1.40
N ILE A 189 -10.90 -0.14 0.96
CA ILE A 189 -11.11 1.30 1.13
C ILE A 189 -12.41 1.75 0.45
N ALA A 190 -12.69 1.28 -0.77
CA ALA A 190 -13.94 1.54 -1.48
C ALA A 190 -15.16 1.12 -0.66
N THR A 191 -15.12 -0.10 -0.10
CA THR A 191 -16.18 -0.63 0.74
C THR A 191 -16.39 0.20 2.01
N VAL A 192 -15.31 0.54 2.70
CA VAL A 192 -15.37 1.37 3.93
C VAL A 192 -15.90 2.77 3.62
N LYS A 193 -15.43 3.41 2.54
CA LYS A 193 -15.96 4.73 2.10
C LYS A 193 -17.46 4.66 1.82
N THR A 194 -17.91 3.63 1.12
CA THR A 194 -19.34 3.42 0.80
C THR A 194 -20.14 3.23 2.08
N ASN A 195 -19.66 2.43 3.03
CA ASN A 195 -20.35 2.20 4.31
C ASN A 195 -20.47 3.49 5.13
N ILE A 196 -19.40 4.27 5.23
CA ILE A 196 -19.40 5.57 5.93
C ILE A 196 -20.44 6.51 5.29
N GLN A 197 -20.46 6.60 3.96
CA GLN A 197 -21.41 7.46 3.25
C GLN A 197 -22.85 7.00 3.43
N THR A 198 -23.12 5.69 3.35
CA THR A 198 -24.45 5.11 3.58
C THR A 198 -24.93 5.38 5.00
N ASN A 199 -24.09 5.17 6.00
CA ASN A 199 -24.42 5.45 7.40
C ASN A 199 -24.72 6.94 7.64
N LYS A 200 -23.99 7.82 6.98
CA LYS A 200 -24.25 9.27 7.05
C LYS A 200 -25.61 9.61 6.47
N LEU A 201 -25.93 9.12 5.27
CA LEU A 201 -27.23 9.36 4.62
C LEU A 201 -28.39 8.79 5.44
N LEU A 202 -28.25 7.61 6.05
CA LEU A 202 -29.27 7.04 6.92
C LEU A 202 -29.54 7.93 8.14
N ARG A 203 -28.50 8.45 8.78
CA ARG A 203 -28.64 9.37 9.91
C ARG A 203 -29.33 10.67 9.51
N GLU A 204 -28.94 11.26 8.38
CA GLU A 204 -29.57 12.48 7.86
C GLU A 204 -31.06 12.25 7.55
N THR A 205 -31.42 11.10 6.94
CA THR A 205 -32.80 10.72 6.65
C THR A 205 -33.61 10.53 7.94
N GLN A 206 -33.04 9.89 8.96
CA GLN A 206 -33.70 9.72 10.25
C GLN A 206 -33.99 11.07 10.93
N ILE A 207 -33.01 11.96 10.96
CA ILE A 207 -33.18 13.31 11.52
C ILE A 207 -34.27 14.10 10.78
N GLN A 208 -34.33 13.97 9.44
CA GLN A 208 -35.40 14.61 8.66
C GLN A 208 -36.78 14.03 8.95
N ALA A 209 -36.89 12.70 9.08
CA ALA A 209 -38.15 12.03 9.40
C ALA A 209 -38.67 12.44 10.80
N GLU A 210 -37.77 12.52 11.80
CA GLU A 210 -38.14 13.00 13.14
C GLU A 210 -38.61 14.45 13.11
N LYS A 211 -37.94 15.35 12.38
CA LYS A 211 -38.37 16.75 12.23
C LYS A 211 -39.75 16.85 11.56
N MET A 212 -39.99 16.06 10.50
CA MET A 212 -41.30 16.04 9.84
C MET A 212 -42.41 15.56 10.78
N SER A 213 -42.16 14.50 11.56
CA SER A 213 -43.11 13.99 12.54
C SER A 213 -43.44 15.03 13.62
N GLN A 214 -42.45 15.76 14.11
CA GLN A 214 -42.67 16.85 15.07
C GLN A 214 -43.50 18.00 14.46
N GLN A 215 -43.21 18.39 13.23
CA GLN A 215 -43.97 19.45 12.55
C GLN A 215 -45.43 19.04 12.30
N GLU A 216 -45.68 17.76 11.94
CA GLU A 216 -47.05 17.25 11.79
C GLU A 216 -47.84 17.26 13.11
N GLU A 217 -47.16 16.94 14.22
CA GLU A 217 -47.75 16.96 15.53
C GLU A 217 -48.08 18.38 16.01
N GLU A 218 -47.19 19.34 15.78
CA GLU A 218 -47.42 20.76 16.03
C GLU A 218 -48.60 21.32 15.23
N LEU A 219 -48.73 20.92 13.94
CA LEU A 219 -49.83 21.32 13.07
C LEU A 219 -51.18 20.70 13.48
N ARG A 220 -51.18 19.56 14.18
CA ARG A 220 -52.42 18.92 14.68
C ARG A 220 -52.89 19.52 16.00
N GLN A 221 -52.00 20.18 16.73
CA GLN A 221 -52.31 20.81 18.04
C GLN A 221 -52.76 22.28 17.92
N ASN A 222 -52.59 22.91 16.75
CA ASN A 222 -53.08 24.25 16.44
C ASN A 222 -54.39 24.18 15.63
#